data_493aa23367346f918e213aca8eaeaae4
#
_entry.id   493aa23367346f918e213aca8eaeaae4
#
_cell.length_a   1.000
_cell.length_b   1.000
_cell.length_c   1.000
_cell.angle_alpha   90.00
_cell.angle_beta   90.00
_cell.angle_gamma   90.00
#
_symmetry.space_group_name_H-M   'P 1'
#
loop_
_entity.id
_entity.type
_entity.pdbx_description
1 polymer ?
#
loop_
_entity_poly.entity_id
_entity_poly.type
_entity_poly.pdbx_seq_one_letter_code
_entity_poly.pdbx_strand_id
1 'polypeptide(L)'
;MNTSSSASSASLAHQLAPHGVLRVAINLGNPVLASLDAAGEPSGISADLSRKLAAQLGLGIEWRVFKKADESVQCVRADDADIGFFAIDPVRGEGLHFSPPYVQIEGAYLVRSDSPLQRNEDVDQAGNRVTVGAGSAYDLFLTRHLKHAPIVRAPSSPAVVDVFMAQQLEVAAGVKQQLEADAQRLSGVRLLPGRFMVIHQAMGMPAQRSEPARQFLNGFVEDTKQSGWVAEAFVRHQIQGAAVAPPGYPAHD
;
A
#
# COMPACT_ATOMS: atom_id res chain seq x y z
N MET A 1 -17.45 24.05 30.29
CA MET A 1 -18.25 23.49 29.18
C MET A 1 -17.42 22.55 28.31
N ASN A 2 -16.79 21.46 28.86
CA ASN A 2 -15.89 20.56 28.11
C ASN A 2 -16.28 19.07 28.20
N THR A 3 -17.47 18.73 28.70
CA THR A 3 -17.87 17.33 28.92
C THR A 3 -18.49 16.67 27.69
N SER A 4 -19.07 17.43 26.77
CA SER A 4 -19.71 16.87 25.57
C SER A 4 -18.69 16.40 24.50
N SER A 5 -17.52 17.04 24.41
CA SER A 5 -16.47 16.69 23.41
C SER A 5 -15.75 15.39 23.77
N SER A 6 -15.50 15.14 25.06
CA SER A 6 -14.81 13.93 25.52
C SER A 6 -15.68 12.68 25.44
N ALA A 7 -16.98 12.78 25.71
CA ALA A 7 -17.93 11.68 25.58
C ALA A 7 -18.13 11.26 24.11
N SER A 8 -18.13 12.22 23.19
CA SER A 8 -18.20 11.96 21.74
C SER A 8 -16.94 11.27 21.23
N SER A 9 -15.75 11.68 21.68
CA SER A 9 -14.47 11.08 21.31
C SER A 9 -14.33 9.65 21.85
N ALA A 10 -14.69 9.38 23.09
CA ALA A 10 -14.66 8.04 23.67
C ALA A 10 -15.64 7.08 22.96
N SER A 11 -16.82 7.56 22.57
CA SER A 11 -17.77 6.79 21.76
C SER A 11 -17.20 6.45 20.39
N LEU A 12 -16.52 7.39 19.73
CA LEU A 12 -15.94 7.19 18.42
C LEU A 12 -14.72 6.25 18.46
N ALA A 13 -13.85 6.39 19.48
CA ALA A 13 -12.74 5.47 19.71
C ALA A 13 -13.24 4.01 19.85
N HIS A 14 -14.31 3.80 20.62
CA HIS A 14 -14.91 2.46 20.77
C HIS A 14 -15.54 1.95 19.46
N GLN A 15 -16.14 2.80 18.63
CA GLN A 15 -16.71 2.40 17.35
C GLN A 15 -15.65 1.99 16.33
N LEU A 16 -14.46 2.60 16.39
CA LEU A 16 -13.36 2.28 15.49
C LEU A 16 -12.51 1.13 16.05
N ALA A 17 -12.20 1.14 17.34
CA ALA A 17 -11.35 0.18 18.04
C ALA A 17 -12.09 -0.39 19.29
N PRO A 18 -13.00 -1.34 19.11
CA PRO A 18 -13.90 -1.80 20.18
C PRO A 18 -13.17 -2.53 21.33
N HIS A 19 -11.93 -2.93 21.14
CA HIS A 19 -11.10 -3.58 22.15
C HIS A 19 -10.32 -2.64 23.06
N GLY A 20 -10.51 -1.31 22.94
CA GLY A 20 -9.84 -0.30 23.75
C GLY A 20 -8.37 -0.05 23.41
N VAL A 21 -7.87 -0.67 22.35
CA VAL A 21 -6.54 -0.51 21.75
C VAL A 21 -6.71 -0.49 20.23
N LEU A 22 -5.94 0.32 19.52
CA LEU A 22 -5.96 0.34 18.06
C LEU A 22 -5.08 -0.79 17.52
N ARG A 23 -5.70 -1.85 17.00
CA ARG A 23 -5.01 -2.97 16.35
C ARG A 23 -4.73 -2.61 14.91
N VAL A 24 -3.46 -2.58 14.54
CA VAL A 24 -2.99 -2.06 13.25
C VAL A 24 -2.28 -3.12 12.44
N ALA A 25 -2.80 -3.44 11.26
CA ALA A 25 -2.16 -4.32 10.29
C ALA A 25 -1.13 -3.55 9.44
N ILE A 26 0.16 -3.86 9.61
CA ILE A 26 1.28 -3.27 8.86
C ILE A 26 1.83 -4.29 7.88
N ASN A 27 1.92 -3.91 6.61
CA ASN A 27 2.47 -4.71 5.53
C ASN A 27 3.89 -4.22 5.15
N LEU A 28 4.90 -5.03 5.43
CA LEU A 28 6.30 -4.78 5.06
C LEU A 28 6.62 -5.10 3.58
N GLY A 29 5.67 -5.68 2.86
CA GLY A 29 5.84 -5.99 1.42
C GLY A 29 5.91 -4.75 0.52
N ASN A 30 5.65 -3.56 1.07
CA ASN A 30 5.86 -2.28 0.40
C ASN A 30 6.77 -1.39 1.25
N PRO A 31 8.09 -1.50 1.11
CA PRO A 31 9.06 -0.78 1.94
C PRO A 31 9.04 0.74 1.73
N VAL A 32 8.41 1.24 0.66
CA VAL A 32 8.18 2.69 0.45
C VAL A 32 7.28 3.28 1.55
N LEU A 33 6.36 2.49 2.08
CA LEU A 33 5.34 2.98 3.03
C LEU A 33 5.52 2.47 4.45
N ALA A 34 6.13 1.29 4.62
CA ALA A 34 6.34 0.67 5.92
C ALA A 34 7.62 -0.18 5.97
N SER A 35 8.35 -0.09 7.05
CA SER A 35 9.54 -0.86 7.36
C SER A 35 9.60 -1.16 8.86
N LEU A 36 10.63 -1.83 9.30
CA LEU A 36 11.00 -1.90 10.71
C LEU A 36 12.21 -0.99 10.97
N ASP A 37 12.24 -0.34 12.11
CA ASP A 37 13.39 0.41 12.56
C ASP A 37 14.48 -0.51 13.18
N ALA A 38 15.55 0.08 13.71
CA ALA A 38 16.65 -0.67 14.32
C ALA A 38 16.25 -1.43 15.59
N ALA A 39 15.15 -1.06 16.24
CA ALA A 39 14.59 -1.76 17.40
C ALA A 39 13.60 -2.87 17.00
N GLY A 40 13.28 -3.00 15.69
CA GLY A 40 12.31 -3.95 15.18
C GLY A 40 10.85 -3.43 15.26
N GLU A 41 10.66 -2.15 15.55
CA GLU A 41 9.33 -1.54 15.61
C GLU A 41 8.88 -1.01 14.25
N PRO A 42 7.57 -1.04 13.95
CA PRO A 42 7.03 -0.48 12.71
C PRO A 42 7.38 0.99 12.52
N SER A 43 7.92 1.32 11.36
CA SER A 43 8.35 2.65 10.92
C SER A 43 7.80 2.95 9.52
N GLY A 44 7.93 4.20 9.08
CA GLY A 44 7.40 4.67 7.80
C GLY A 44 6.06 5.41 7.96
N ILE A 45 5.56 5.92 6.83
CA ILE A 45 4.35 6.77 6.82
C ILE A 45 3.11 6.03 7.36
N SER A 46 2.98 4.72 7.10
CA SER A 46 1.85 3.93 7.60
C SER A 46 1.88 3.82 9.13
N ALA A 47 3.07 3.61 9.72
CA ALA A 47 3.23 3.59 11.17
C ALA A 47 2.98 4.96 11.81
N ASP A 48 3.45 6.04 11.16
CA ASP A 48 3.24 7.41 11.64
C ASP A 48 1.76 7.82 11.60
N LEU A 49 1.02 7.46 10.53
CA LEU A 49 -0.43 7.66 10.44
C LEU A 49 -1.17 6.92 11.56
N SER A 50 -0.75 5.68 11.85
CA SER A 50 -1.33 4.90 12.94
C SER A 50 -1.12 5.56 14.30
N ARG A 51 0.10 6.04 14.57
CA ARG A 51 0.43 6.75 15.81
C ARG A 51 -0.38 8.05 15.95
N LYS A 52 -0.50 8.81 14.86
CA LYS A 52 -1.29 10.03 14.82
C LYS A 52 -2.78 9.77 15.10
N LEU A 53 -3.34 8.73 14.45
CA LEU A 53 -4.74 8.32 14.66
C LEU A 53 -4.99 7.86 16.10
N ALA A 54 -4.11 7.00 16.63
CA ALA A 54 -4.21 6.51 18.01
C ALA A 54 -4.13 7.65 19.02
N ALA A 55 -3.21 8.60 18.84
CA ALA A 55 -3.09 9.78 19.70
C ALA A 55 -4.36 10.64 19.68
N GLN A 56 -4.99 10.82 18.50
CA GLN A 56 -6.23 11.59 18.36
C GLN A 56 -7.42 10.91 19.06
N LEU A 57 -7.41 9.57 19.13
CA LEU A 57 -8.44 8.77 19.78
C LEU A 57 -8.13 8.50 21.27
N GLY A 58 -6.93 8.82 21.75
CA GLY A 58 -6.49 8.51 23.13
C GLY A 58 -6.27 7.01 23.35
N LEU A 59 -5.85 6.26 22.30
CA LEU A 59 -5.67 4.82 22.34
C LEU A 59 -4.19 4.43 22.31
N GLY A 60 -3.84 3.29 22.91
CA GLY A 60 -2.61 2.57 22.63
C GLY A 60 -2.67 1.87 21.26
N ILE A 61 -1.52 1.36 20.79
CA ILE A 61 -1.43 0.60 19.54
C ILE A 61 -0.98 -0.83 19.83
N GLU A 62 -1.61 -1.77 19.11
CA GLU A 62 -1.16 -3.15 18.99
C GLU A 62 -0.83 -3.45 17.52
N TRP A 63 0.43 -3.77 17.24
CA TRP A 63 0.90 -4.02 15.88
C TRP A 63 0.67 -5.46 15.44
N ARG A 64 0.15 -5.65 14.24
CA ARG A 64 0.06 -6.91 13.49
C ARG A 64 0.91 -6.77 12.24
N VAL A 65 2.10 -7.35 12.23
CA VAL A 65 3.10 -7.16 11.18
C VAL A 65 3.08 -8.32 10.20
N PHE A 66 2.97 -8.01 8.91
CA PHE A 66 2.89 -8.98 7.81
C PHE A 66 3.97 -8.71 6.76
N LYS A 67 4.40 -9.75 6.08
CA LYS A 67 5.35 -9.66 4.96
C LYS A 67 4.67 -9.60 3.59
N LYS A 68 3.37 -9.90 3.54
CA LYS A 68 2.54 -9.91 2.33
C LYS A 68 1.30 -9.06 2.50
N ALA A 69 0.88 -8.44 1.39
CA ALA A 69 -0.29 -7.56 1.40
C ALA A 69 -1.60 -8.31 1.65
N ASP A 70 -1.77 -9.51 1.06
CA ASP A 70 -2.95 -10.34 1.21
C ASP A 70 -3.18 -10.80 2.66
N GLU A 71 -2.12 -11.14 3.39
CA GLU A 71 -2.21 -11.52 4.80
C GLU A 71 -2.72 -10.36 5.67
N SER A 72 -2.22 -9.14 5.43
CA SER A 72 -2.69 -7.94 6.15
C SER A 72 -4.13 -7.56 5.79
N VAL A 73 -4.55 -7.76 4.53
CA VAL A 73 -5.94 -7.58 4.08
C VAL A 73 -6.86 -8.57 4.83
N GLN A 74 -6.50 -9.86 4.88
CA GLN A 74 -7.30 -10.87 5.56
C GLN A 74 -7.43 -10.59 7.06
N CYS A 75 -6.36 -10.12 7.72
CA CYS A 75 -6.39 -9.76 9.14
C CYS A 75 -7.44 -8.68 9.43
N VAL A 76 -7.49 -7.60 8.62
CA VAL A 76 -8.51 -6.54 8.81
C VAL A 76 -9.90 -7.02 8.41
N ARG A 77 -10.02 -7.79 7.33
CA ARG A 77 -11.30 -8.36 6.89
C ARG A 77 -11.93 -9.29 7.93
N ALA A 78 -11.11 -10.07 8.64
CA ALA A 78 -11.54 -10.96 9.70
C ALA A 78 -11.84 -10.26 11.04
N ASP A 79 -11.67 -8.91 11.09
CA ASP A 79 -11.77 -8.11 12.31
C ASP A 79 -10.71 -8.47 13.39
N ASP A 80 -9.57 -9.03 12.95
CA ASP A 80 -8.40 -9.28 13.81
C ASP A 80 -7.50 -8.03 13.94
N ALA A 81 -7.73 -7.01 13.09
CA ALA A 81 -7.18 -5.66 13.21
C ALA A 81 -8.26 -4.62 12.88
N ASP A 82 -8.14 -3.43 13.48
CA ASP A 82 -9.12 -2.35 13.34
C ASP A 82 -8.85 -1.50 12.11
N ILE A 83 -7.59 -1.35 11.74
CA ILE A 83 -7.15 -0.64 10.53
C ILE A 83 -5.97 -1.36 9.86
N GLY A 84 -5.79 -1.06 8.58
CA GLY A 84 -4.61 -1.44 7.81
C GLY A 84 -4.36 -0.46 6.67
N PHE A 85 -3.31 -0.72 5.87
CA PHE A 85 -2.86 0.14 4.79
C PHE A 85 -2.78 -0.64 3.49
N PHE A 86 -3.61 -0.27 2.52
CA PHE A 86 -3.85 -1.07 1.33
C PHE A 86 -3.89 -0.22 0.06
N ALA A 87 -3.45 -0.80 -1.04
CA ALA A 87 -3.85 -0.30 -2.35
C ALA A 87 -5.36 -0.51 -2.52
N ILE A 88 -6.06 0.51 -2.98
CA ILE A 88 -7.46 0.41 -3.40
C ILE A 88 -7.52 -0.53 -4.60
N ASP A 89 -8.31 -1.59 -4.48
CA ASP A 89 -8.50 -2.60 -5.52
C ASP A 89 -9.87 -3.27 -5.32
N PRO A 90 -10.64 -3.53 -6.38
CA PRO A 90 -11.99 -4.12 -6.26
C PRO A 90 -12.02 -5.44 -5.48
N VAL A 91 -11.01 -6.32 -5.68
CA VAL A 91 -10.93 -7.61 -4.98
C VAL A 91 -10.62 -7.42 -3.49
N ARG A 92 -9.82 -6.40 -3.15
CA ARG A 92 -9.51 -6.07 -1.75
C ARG A 92 -10.66 -5.36 -1.05
N GLY A 93 -11.49 -4.61 -1.79
CA GLY A 93 -12.63 -3.87 -1.26
C GLY A 93 -13.73 -4.76 -0.70
N GLU A 94 -13.79 -6.03 -1.08
CA GLU A 94 -14.76 -6.95 -0.52
C GLU A 94 -14.52 -7.14 0.99
N GLY A 95 -15.50 -6.73 1.81
CA GLY A 95 -15.44 -6.80 3.29
C GLY A 95 -14.58 -5.72 3.96
N LEU A 96 -14.06 -4.73 3.20
CA LEU A 96 -13.34 -3.57 3.72
C LEU A 96 -14.02 -2.26 3.33
N HIS A 97 -13.91 -1.27 4.20
CA HIS A 97 -14.12 0.13 3.85
C HIS A 97 -12.76 0.80 3.68
N PHE A 98 -12.53 1.44 2.53
CA PHE A 98 -11.35 2.25 2.29
C PHE A 98 -11.63 3.72 2.56
N SER A 99 -10.70 4.40 3.21
CA SER A 99 -10.65 5.85 3.21
C SER A 99 -10.34 6.39 1.81
N PRO A 100 -10.46 7.70 1.57
CA PRO A 100 -9.78 8.34 0.45
C PRO A 100 -8.28 7.98 0.46
N PRO A 101 -7.61 7.88 -0.69
CA PRO A 101 -6.18 7.58 -0.73
C PRO A 101 -5.37 8.72 -0.12
N TYR A 102 -4.30 8.37 0.60
CA TYR A 102 -3.35 9.34 1.17
C TYR A 102 -2.09 9.49 0.31
N VAL A 103 -1.73 8.44 -0.44
CA VAL A 103 -0.53 8.39 -1.28
C VAL A 103 -0.85 7.74 -2.61
N GLN A 104 -0.20 8.23 -3.67
CA GLN A 104 -0.13 7.61 -4.99
C GLN A 104 1.30 7.17 -5.27
N ILE A 105 1.48 5.94 -5.72
CA ILE A 105 2.75 5.38 -6.21
C ILE A 105 2.53 4.76 -7.59
N GLU A 106 3.60 4.58 -8.35
CA GLU A 106 3.53 4.07 -9.71
C GLU A 106 3.95 2.61 -9.79
N GLY A 107 3.22 1.83 -10.60
CA GLY A 107 3.65 0.52 -11.06
C GLY A 107 4.44 0.65 -12.36
N ALA A 108 5.62 0.06 -12.42
CA ALA A 108 6.52 0.09 -13.56
C ALA A 108 7.00 -1.31 -13.95
N TYR A 109 7.58 -1.43 -15.15
CA TYR A 109 8.26 -2.62 -15.61
C TYR A 109 9.77 -2.44 -15.62
N LEU A 110 10.48 -3.49 -15.25
CA LEU A 110 11.92 -3.62 -15.38
C LEU A 110 12.22 -4.78 -16.33
N VAL A 111 13.16 -4.56 -17.22
CA VAL A 111 13.60 -5.53 -18.24
C VAL A 111 15.13 -5.60 -18.26
N ARG A 112 15.70 -6.58 -18.95
CA ARG A 112 17.14 -6.60 -19.20
C ARG A 112 17.55 -5.43 -20.10
N SER A 113 18.77 -4.96 -19.98
CA SER A 113 19.28 -3.81 -20.78
C SER A 113 19.26 -4.09 -22.27
N ASP A 114 19.47 -5.35 -22.69
CA ASP A 114 19.45 -5.82 -24.07
C ASP A 114 18.06 -6.24 -24.57
N SER A 115 17.04 -6.12 -23.72
CA SER A 115 15.65 -6.46 -24.09
C SER A 115 15.17 -5.62 -25.29
N PRO A 116 14.48 -6.21 -26.27
CA PRO A 116 13.88 -5.48 -27.38
C PRO A 116 12.67 -4.62 -26.96
N LEU A 117 12.10 -4.85 -25.77
CA LEU A 117 10.96 -4.11 -25.26
C LEU A 117 11.35 -2.66 -24.93
N GLN A 118 10.64 -1.69 -25.51
CA GLN A 118 10.94 -0.27 -25.33
C GLN A 118 9.84 0.51 -24.60
N ARG A 119 8.60 -0.02 -24.62
CA ARG A 119 7.41 0.63 -24.07
C ARG A 119 6.57 -0.37 -23.28
N ASN A 120 5.70 0.13 -22.43
CA ASN A 120 4.79 -0.72 -21.64
C ASN A 120 3.84 -1.56 -22.52
N GLU A 121 3.44 -1.01 -23.67
CA GLU A 121 2.56 -1.68 -24.64
C GLU A 121 3.23 -2.89 -25.31
N ASP A 122 4.55 -2.98 -25.32
CA ASP A 122 5.30 -4.09 -25.89
C ASP A 122 5.27 -5.33 -24.96
N VAL A 123 4.84 -5.19 -23.70
CA VAL A 123 4.92 -6.24 -22.66
C VAL A 123 3.89 -7.34 -22.87
N ASP A 124 2.62 -7.01 -23.22
CA ASP A 124 1.54 -8.00 -23.27
C ASP A 124 1.60 -8.88 -24.51
N GLN A 125 2.57 -9.78 -24.56
CA GLN A 125 2.76 -10.77 -25.63
C GLN A 125 3.06 -12.15 -25.05
N ALA A 126 2.63 -13.22 -25.74
CA ALA A 126 2.75 -14.60 -25.28
C ALA A 126 4.19 -15.05 -24.96
N GLY A 127 5.19 -14.41 -25.58
CA GLY A 127 6.61 -14.68 -25.33
C GLY A 127 7.20 -13.98 -24.10
N ASN A 128 6.47 -13.07 -23.46
CA ASN A 128 6.96 -12.26 -22.36
C ASN A 128 6.38 -12.74 -21.02
N ARG A 129 7.17 -13.49 -20.24
CA ARG A 129 6.78 -13.90 -18.87
C ARG A 129 6.96 -12.72 -17.92
N VAL A 130 5.86 -12.27 -17.30
CA VAL A 130 5.85 -11.12 -16.40
C VAL A 130 5.88 -11.58 -14.94
N THR A 131 6.96 -11.25 -14.22
CA THR A 131 7.08 -11.58 -12.79
C THR A 131 6.39 -10.53 -11.96
N VAL A 132 5.57 -10.96 -11.00
CA VAL A 132 4.86 -10.13 -10.03
C VAL A 132 5.02 -10.68 -8.61
N GLY A 133 4.88 -9.84 -7.60
CA GLY A 133 4.77 -10.33 -6.21
C GLY A 133 3.36 -10.87 -5.97
N ALA A 134 3.24 -12.11 -5.54
CA ALA A 134 1.95 -12.76 -5.29
C ALA A 134 1.07 -11.91 -4.35
N GLY A 135 -0.19 -11.65 -4.75
CA GLY A 135 -1.17 -10.87 -3.99
C GLY A 135 -0.88 -9.37 -3.91
N SER A 136 0.13 -8.85 -4.63
CA SER A 136 0.39 -7.42 -4.70
C SER A 136 -0.67 -6.67 -5.51
N ALA A 137 -0.75 -5.33 -5.35
CA ALA A 137 -1.68 -4.51 -6.14
C ALA A 137 -1.46 -4.67 -7.64
N TYR A 138 -0.21 -4.73 -8.07
CA TYR A 138 0.14 -4.90 -9.47
C TYR A 138 -0.06 -6.35 -9.96
N ASP A 139 0.01 -7.39 -9.11
CA ASP A 139 -0.43 -8.74 -9.47
C ASP A 139 -1.93 -8.74 -9.78
N LEU A 140 -2.74 -8.19 -8.89
CA LEU A 140 -4.20 -8.11 -9.07
C LEU A 140 -4.56 -7.31 -10.32
N PHE A 141 -3.89 -6.18 -10.54
CA PHE A 141 -4.09 -5.34 -11.73
C PHE A 141 -3.71 -6.10 -13.02
N LEU A 142 -2.50 -6.63 -13.10
CA LEU A 142 -1.98 -7.29 -14.29
C LEU A 142 -2.73 -8.58 -14.62
N THR A 143 -3.19 -9.32 -13.60
CA THR A 143 -4.04 -10.50 -13.80
C THR A 143 -5.34 -10.16 -14.54
N ARG A 144 -5.88 -8.95 -14.36
CA ARG A 144 -7.08 -8.50 -15.08
C ARG A 144 -6.78 -7.90 -16.45
N HIS A 145 -5.59 -7.33 -16.66
CA HIS A 145 -5.28 -6.51 -17.84
C HIS A 145 -4.42 -7.19 -18.87
N LEU A 146 -3.47 -8.04 -18.49
CA LEU A 146 -2.67 -8.82 -19.45
C LEU A 146 -3.55 -9.89 -20.09
N LYS A 147 -3.46 -9.99 -21.41
CA LYS A 147 -4.26 -10.94 -22.22
C LYS A 147 -3.41 -12.06 -22.80
N HIS A 148 -2.13 -11.81 -23.05
CA HIS A 148 -1.23 -12.69 -23.77
C HIS A 148 0.00 -13.09 -22.94
N ALA A 149 0.56 -12.15 -22.17
CA ALA A 149 1.75 -12.38 -21.37
C ALA A 149 1.44 -13.25 -20.15
N PRO A 150 2.09 -14.40 -19.96
CA PRO A 150 1.91 -15.22 -18.77
C PRO A 150 2.52 -14.55 -17.53
N ILE A 151 1.82 -14.66 -16.40
CA ILE A 151 2.26 -14.11 -15.11
C ILE A 151 2.99 -15.20 -14.32
N VAL A 152 4.19 -14.87 -13.84
CA VAL A 152 4.99 -15.67 -12.90
C VAL A 152 4.99 -15.00 -11.54
N ARG A 153 4.50 -15.67 -10.50
CA ARG A 153 4.36 -15.10 -9.16
C ARG A 153 5.56 -15.41 -8.29
N ALA A 154 6.30 -14.36 -7.91
CA ALA A 154 7.29 -14.42 -6.85
C ALA A 154 6.59 -14.50 -5.47
N PRO A 155 7.22 -15.07 -4.43
CA PRO A 155 6.59 -15.25 -3.12
C PRO A 155 6.23 -13.94 -2.40
N SER A 156 6.87 -12.82 -2.77
CA SER A 156 6.62 -11.49 -2.21
C SER A 156 7.08 -10.40 -3.20
N SER A 157 6.66 -9.14 -2.98
CA SER A 157 7.11 -8.02 -3.81
C SER A 157 8.63 -7.80 -3.78
N PRO A 158 9.31 -7.85 -2.63
CA PRO A 158 10.77 -7.74 -2.60
C PRO A 158 11.52 -8.85 -3.36
N ALA A 159 10.90 -10.03 -3.56
CA ALA A 159 11.53 -11.16 -4.26
C ALA A 159 11.37 -11.11 -5.78
N VAL A 160 10.61 -10.15 -6.32
CA VAL A 160 10.25 -10.11 -7.75
C VAL A 160 11.48 -10.10 -8.66
N VAL A 161 12.42 -9.20 -8.41
CA VAL A 161 13.58 -9.02 -9.29
C VAL A 161 14.56 -10.18 -9.15
N ASP A 162 14.71 -10.78 -7.98
CA ASP A 162 15.54 -11.95 -7.77
C ASP A 162 14.98 -13.18 -8.53
N VAL A 163 13.66 -13.38 -8.52
CA VAL A 163 12.98 -14.43 -9.30
C VAL A 163 13.12 -14.16 -10.81
N PHE A 164 12.92 -12.92 -11.24
CA PHE A 164 13.12 -12.48 -12.62
C PHE A 164 14.53 -12.83 -13.12
N MET A 165 15.56 -12.52 -12.34
CA MET A 165 16.96 -12.81 -12.69
C MET A 165 17.25 -14.30 -12.67
N ALA A 166 16.86 -15.02 -11.63
CA ALA A 166 17.15 -16.44 -11.45
C ALA A 166 16.49 -17.32 -12.50
N GLN A 167 15.27 -17.00 -12.90
CA GLN A 167 14.50 -17.77 -13.90
C GLN A 167 14.65 -17.22 -15.33
N GLN A 168 15.49 -16.22 -15.52
CA GLN A 168 15.71 -15.57 -16.82
C GLN A 168 14.41 -15.16 -17.51
N LEU A 169 13.50 -14.51 -16.73
CA LEU A 169 12.23 -14.04 -17.23
C LEU A 169 12.40 -12.76 -18.07
N GLU A 170 11.40 -12.39 -18.83
CA GLU A 170 11.47 -11.27 -19.79
C GLU A 170 11.18 -9.93 -19.12
N VAL A 171 10.24 -9.90 -18.14
CA VAL A 171 9.77 -8.67 -17.50
C VAL A 171 9.59 -8.88 -15.99
N ALA A 172 10.03 -7.91 -15.19
CA ALA A 172 9.65 -7.78 -13.80
C ALA A 172 8.71 -6.58 -13.62
N ALA A 173 7.59 -6.76 -12.94
CA ALA A 173 6.63 -5.71 -12.61
C ALA A 173 6.67 -5.43 -11.11
N GLY A 174 6.63 -4.16 -10.73
CA GLY A 174 6.70 -3.79 -9.32
C GLY A 174 6.40 -2.32 -9.07
N VAL A 175 6.48 -1.92 -7.81
CA VAL A 175 6.49 -0.51 -7.43
C VAL A 175 7.75 0.14 -8.00
N LYS A 176 7.59 1.26 -8.70
CA LYS A 176 8.67 1.92 -9.46
C LYS A 176 9.92 2.18 -8.60
N GLN A 177 9.75 2.71 -7.40
CA GLN A 177 10.85 3.02 -6.48
C GLN A 177 11.64 1.77 -6.07
N GLN A 178 10.94 0.65 -5.87
CA GLN A 178 11.57 -0.63 -5.58
C GLN A 178 12.41 -1.11 -6.78
N LEU A 179 11.84 -1.03 -7.99
CA LEU A 179 12.54 -1.43 -9.21
C LEU A 179 13.72 -0.50 -9.52
N GLU A 180 13.61 0.80 -9.21
CA GLU A 180 14.72 1.75 -9.33
C GLU A 180 15.87 1.39 -8.37
N ALA A 181 15.56 1.06 -7.11
CA ALA A 181 16.57 0.59 -6.15
C ALA A 181 17.21 -0.74 -6.60
N ASP A 182 16.42 -1.67 -7.12
CA ASP A 182 16.95 -2.92 -7.68
C ASP A 182 17.83 -2.68 -8.90
N ALA A 183 17.48 -1.75 -9.79
CA ALA A 183 18.29 -1.40 -10.95
C ALA A 183 19.62 -0.70 -10.58
N GLN A 184 19.68 -0.04 -9.42
CA GLN A 184 20.93 0.53 -8.90
C GLN A 184 21.89 -0.54 -8.35
N ARG A 185 21.37 -1.61 -7.75
CA ARG A 185 22.18 -2.71 -7.19
C ARG A 185 22.57 -3.77 -8.21
N LEU A 186 21.86 -3.84 -9.33
CA LEU A 186 22.04 -4.88 -10.37
C LEU A 186 22.53 -4.25 -11.67
N SER A 187 23.51 -4.88 -12.30
CA SER A 187 23.92 -4.54 -13.66
C SER A 187 23.04 -5.25 -14.70
N GLY A 188 22.92 -4.68 -15.88
CA GLY A 188 22.27 -5.32 -17.03
C GLY A 188 20.74 -5.30 -16.99
N VAL A 189 20.14 -4.40 -16.23
CA VAL A 189 18.67 -4.18 -16.19
C VAL A 189 18.35 -2.69 -16.37
N ARG A 190 17.14 -2.39 -16.82
CA ARG A 190 16.62 -1.02 -16.94
C ARG A 190 15.10 -1.02 -16.76
N LEU A 191 14.55 0.09 -16.32
CA LEU A 191 13.11 0.30 -16.31
C LEU A 191 12.63 0.65 -17.73
N LEU A 192 11.40 0.22 -18.08
CA LEU A 192 10.68 0.80 -19.20
C LEU A 192 10.20 2.21 -18.83
N PRO A 193 10.10 3.13 -19.79
CA PRO A 193 9.65 4.50 -19.53
C PRO A 193 8.17 4.52 -19.11
N GLY A 194 7.83 5.49 -18.25
CA GLY A 194 6.45 5.70 -17.80
C GLY A 194 6.02 4.76 -16.69
N ARG A 195 4.74 4.41 -16.72
CA ARG A 195 4.07 3.55 -15.74
C ARG A 195 2.97 2.75 -16.42
N PHE A 196 2.65 1.56 -15.91
CA PHE A 196 1.48 0.79 -16.38
C PHE A 196 0.24 1.00 -15.49
N MET A 197 0.42 1.45 -14.24
CA MET A 197 -0.68 1.77 -13.33
C MET A 197 -0.29 2.85 -12.32
N VAL A 198 -1.31 3.50 -11.75
CA VAL A 198 -1.18 4.26 -10.50
C VAL A 198 -1.78 3.44 -9.37
N ILE A 199 -1.06 3.32 -8.28
CA ILE A 199 -1.47 2.60 -7.08
C ILE A 199 -1.93 3.63 -6.05
N HIS A 200 -3.21 3.66 -5.74
CA HIS A 200 -3.80 4.52 -4.73
C HIS A 200 -3.75 3.82 -3.37
N GLN A 201 -2.97 4.34 -2.44
CA GLN A 201 -2.83 3.77 -1.10
C GLN A 201 -3.78 4.46 -0.13
N ALA A 202 -4.61 3.68 0.55
CA ALA A 202 -5.62 4.13 1.51
C ALA A 202 -5.45 3.43 2.86
N MET A 203 -6.06 4.01 3.88
CA MET A 203 -6.34 3.28 5.11
C MET A 203 -7.61 2.45 4.90
N GLY A 204 -7.62 1.23 5.44
CA GLY A 204 -8.79 0.36 5.38
C GLY A 204 -9.21 -0.07 6.78
N MET A 205 -10.51 -0.30 6.96
CA MET A 205 -11.10 -0.86 8.17
C MET A 205 -12.12 -1.95 7.81
N PRO A 206 -12.55 -2.81 8.75
CA PRO A 206 -13.64 -3.74 8.50
C PRO A 206 -14.91 -3.03 8.00
N ALA A 207 -15.55 -3.56 6.95
CA ALA A 207 -16.72 -2.92 6.33
C ALA A 207 -17.93 -2.79 7.28
N GLN A 208 -18.01 -3.60 8.32
CA GLN A 208 -19.06 -3.57 9.32
C GLN A 208 -18.92 -2.45 10.37
N ARG A 209 -17.80 -1.69 10.37
CA ARG A 209 -17.68 -0.53 11.27
C ARG A 209 -18.77 0.50 10.97
N SER A 210 -19.18 1.21 12.01
CA SER A 210 -20.27 2.20 11.94
C SER A 210 -19.98 3.32 10.96
N GLU A 211 -21.02 3.93 10.44
CA GLU A 211 -20.87 5.08 9.54
C GLU A 211 -20.10 6.25 10.19
N PRO A 212 -20.31 6.61 11.46
CA PRO A 212 -19.47 7.62 12.11
C PRO A 212 -17.98 7.25 12.15
N ALA A 213 -17.62 5.96 12.35
CA ALA A 213 -16.21 5.53 12.30
C ALA A 213 -15.61 5.65 10.90
N ARG A 214 -16.38 5.33 9.85
CA ARG A 214 -15.95 5.50 8.45
C ARG A 214 -15.74 6.96 8.11
N GLN A 215 -16.69 7.82 8.44
CA GLN A 215 -16.59 9.27 8.20
C GLN A 215 -15.42 9.89 8.95
N PHE A 216 -15.16 9.45 10.18
CA PHE A 216 -14.00 9.89 10.95
C PHE A 216 -12.68 9.48 10.28
N LEU A 217 -12.54 8.23 9.85
CA LEU A 217 -11.34 7.79 9.16
C LEU A 217 -11.12 8.55 7.85
N ASN A 218 -12.20 8.78 7.08
CA ASN A 218 -12.14 9.56 5.85
C ASN A 218 -11.69 11.01 6.13
N GLY A 219 -12.28 11.67 7.12
CA GLY A 219 -11.91 13.01 7.55
C GLY A 219 -10.46 13.08 8.03
N PHE A 220 -10.04 12.14 8.86
CA PHE A 220 -8.65 12.03 9.33
C PHE A 220 -7.64 11.99 8.18
N VAL A 221 -7.91 11.18 7.15
CA VAL A 221 -7.03 11.07 5.98
C VAL A 221 -7.03 12.38 5.18
N GLU A 222 -8.19 12.99 4.92
CA GLU A 222 -8.27 14.27 4.21
C GLU A 222 -7.55 15.40 4.99
N ASP A 223 -7.73 15.48 6.29
CA ASP A 223 -7.07 16.47 7.15
C ASP A 223 -5.54 16.31 7.13
N THR A 224 -5.03 15.06 7.15
CA THR A 224 -3.57 14.81 7.08
C THR A 224 -2.99 15.19 5.73
N LYS A 225 -3.73 15.05 4.64
CA LYS A 225 -3.31 15.54 3.31
C LYS A 225 -3.32 17.06 3.24
N GLN A 226 -4.44 17.68 3.63
CA GLN A 226 -4.65 19.13 3.53
C GLN A 226 -3.70 19.93 4.43
N SER A 227 -3.38 19.41 5.61
CA SER A 227 -2.41 20.04 6.53
C SER A 227 -0.96 19.97 6.06
N GLY A 228 -0.66 19.23 4.97
CA GLY A 228 0.71 19.00 4.51
C GLY A 228 1.45 17.89 5.29
N TRP A 229 0.83 17.28 6.28
CA TRP A 229 1.45 16.29 7.15
C TRP A 229 1.98 15.06 6.37
N VAL A 230 1.24 14.60 5.32
CA VAL A 230 1.66 13.49 4.45
C VAL A 230 2.91 13.88 3.67
N ALA A 231 2.99 15.11 3.14
CA ALA A 231 4.17 15.60 2.44
C ALA A 231 5.40 15.70 3.37
N GLU A 232 5.20 16.17 4.61
CA GLU A 232 6.25 16.18 5.63
C GLU A 232 6.73 14.77 6.00
N ALA A 233 5.80 13.79 6.04
CA ALA A 233 6.16 12.38 6.27
C ALA A 233 7.04 11.82 5.14
N PHE A 234 6.82 12.23 3.88
CA PHE A 234 7.72 11.87 2.78
C PHE A 234 9.14 12.36 3.02
N VAL A 235 9.30 13.59 3.50
CA VAL A 235 10.62 14.15 3.83
C VAL A 235 11.26 13.38 4.98
N ARG A 236 10.52 13.13 6.08
CA ARG A 236 11.04 12.38 7.25
C ARG A 236 11.52 10.98 6.89
N HIS A 237 10.79 10.28 6.04
CA HIS A 237 11.10 8.91 5.63
C HIS A 237 11.85 8.83 4.30
N GLN A 238 12.32 9.95 3.75
CA GLN A 238 13.08 10.04 2.50
C GLN A 238 12.37 9.34 1.31
N ILE A 239 11.03 9.38 1.30
CA ILE A 239 10.22 8.79 0.24
C ILE A 239 10.31 9.66 -1.01
N GLN A 240 10.82 9.09 -2.09
CA GLN A 240 10.93 9.73 -3.40
C GLN A 240 9.97 9.06 -4.40
N GLY A 241 9.57 9.80 -5.43
CA GLY A 241 8.73 9.28 -6.52
C GLY A 241 7.29 8.93 -6.13
N ALA A 242 6.88 9.13 -4.87
CA ALA A 242 5.50 9.08 -4.43
C ALA A 242 4.88 10.48 -4.46
N ALA A 243 3.56 10.56 -4.62
CA ALA A 243 2.81 11.80 -4.56
C ALA A 243 1.73 11.72 -3.46
N VAL A 244 1.46 12.86 -2.82
CA VAL A 244 0.26 12.98 -1.97
C VAL A 244 -0.96 12.85 -2.88
N ALA A 245 -1.92 12.01 -2.48
CA ALA A 245 -3.14 11.88 -3.27
C ALA A 245 -3.96 13.19 -3.25
N PRO A 246 -4.59 13.59 -4.37
CA PRO A 246 -5.41 14.78 -4.42
C PRO A 246 -6.51 14.77 -3.36
N PRO A 247 -6.91 15.94 -2.82
CA PRO A 247 -8.07 16.03 -1.95
C PRO A 247 -9.36 15.61 -2.68
N GLY A 248 -10.27 14.96 -1.95
CA GLY A 248 -11.57 14.56 -2.50
C GLY A 248 -11.51 13.45 -3.56
N TYR A 249 -10.40 12.77 -3.69
CA TYR A 249 -10.30 11.61 -4.59
C TYR A 249 -11.26 10.52 -4.09
N PRO A 250 -12.15 9.98 -4.94
CA PRO A 250 -13.10 8.97 -4.52
C PRO A 250 -12.38 7.70 -4.04
N ALA A 251 -12.92 7.07 -3.02
CA ALA A 251 -12.41 5.79 -2.52
C ALA A 251 -12.67 4.62 -3.50
N HIS A 252 -13.45 4.86 -4.55
CA HIS A 252 -13.92 3.85 -5.51
C HIS A 252 -13.75 4.38 -6.94
N ASP A 253 -12.87 3.75 -7.67
CA ASP A 253 -12.90 3.58 -9.14
C ASP A 253 -12.54 2.14 -9.47
#